data_29d08469ca2aeb68dc32f23798aaba04
#
_entry.id   29d08469ca2aeb68dc32f23798aaba04
#
_cell.length_a   1.000
_cell.length_b   1.000
_cell.length_c   1.000
_cell.angle_alpha   90.00
_cell.angle_beta   90.00
_cell.angle_gamma   90.00
#
_symmetry.space_group_name_H-M   'P 1'
#
loop_
_entity.id
_entity.type
_entity.pdbx_description
1 polymer ?
#
loop_
_entity_poly.entity_id
_entity_poly.type
_entity_poly.pdbx_seq_one_letter_code
_entity_poly.pdbx_strand_id
1 'polypeptide(L)'
;THGHFDHIGAVDDLVNKYQCSVYLHERDYNCFYDDDINLSNYSKPLNMQTKITLVKDFIECAGFKIQFLNLPGHTHGSCFVIFQDHHIIFSGDVIFKGAVGRYDFPNSSLEETITSIEKIKGISGNYLIYPGHGPSTTLDDEKRNNPYLNRL
;
A
#
# COMPACT_ATOMS: atom_id res chain seq x y z
N THR A 1 -1.42 -3.36 1.89
CA THR A 1 -1.16 -2.16 1.10
C THR A 1 -0.60 -2.49 -0.28
N HIS A 2 0.40 -3.41 -0.38
CA HIS A 2 1.00 -3.87 -1.62
C HIS A 2 1.79 -5.17 -1.40
N GLY A 3 2.28 -5.79 -2.50
CA GLY A 3 2.83 -7.14 -2.51
C GLY A 3 4.34 -7.28 -2.37
N HIS A 4 5.13 -6.25 -2.03
CA HIS A 4 6.57 -6.41 -1.83
C HIS A 4 6.92 -7.27 -0.62
N PHE A 5 8.06 -7.95 -0.68
CA PHE A 5 8.46 -9.01 0.25
C PHE A 5 8.49 -8.59 1.72
N ASP A 6 8.89 -7.37 2.01
CA ASP A 6 8.98 -6.83 3.37
C ASP A 6 7.60 -6.48 3.97
N HIS A 7 6.56 -6.41 3.13
CA HIS A 7 5.17 -6.22 3.55
C HIS A 7 4.37 -7.53 3.62
N ILE A 8 4.82 -8.59 2.95
CA ILE A 8 4.10 -9.87 2.89
C ILE A 8 4.85 -11.04 3.56
N GLY A 9 6.12 -10.86 3.93
CA GLY A 9 6.99 -11.95 4.37
C GLY A 9 6.51 -12.75 5.59
N ALA A 10 5.61 -12.19 6.41
CA ALA A 10 5.03 -12.89 7.55
C ALA A 10 3.60 -13.43 7.29
N VAL A 11 3.05 -13.24 6.08
CA VAL A 11 1.64 -13.56 5.80
C VAL A 11 1.33 -15.03 5.98
N ASP A 12 2.12 -15.92 5.40
CA ASP A 12 1.90 -17.37 5.50
C ASP A 12 1.92 -17.85 6.96
N ASP A 13 2.88 -17.36 7.76
CA ASP A 13 2.98 -17.69 9.19
C ASP A 13 1.79 -17.14 9.99
N LEU A 14 1.35 -15.93 9.71
CA LEU A 14 0.19 -15.32 10.38
C LEU A 14 -1.10 -16.05 10.02
N VAL A 15 -1.30 -16.41 8.76
CA VAL A 15 -2.47 -17.18 8.32
C VAL A 15 -2.47 -18.57 8.96
N ASN A 16 -1.34 -19.25 8.97
CA ASN A 16 -1.23 -20.56 9.60
C ASN A 16 -1.54 -20.51 11.10
N LYS A 17 -1.10 -19.45 11.78
CA LYS A 17 -1.29 -19.29 13.23
C LYS A 17 -2.70 -18.84 13.61
N TYR A 18 -3.25 -17.87 12.89
CA TYR A 18 -4.49 -17.18 13.29
C TYR A 18 -5.69 -17.51 12.42
N GLN A 19 -5.51 -18.26 11.33
CA GLN A 19 -6.56 -18.61 10.35
C GLN A 19 -7.32 -17.38 9.83
N CYS A 20 -6.59 -16.26 9.67
CA CYS A 20 -7.15 -15.00 9.23
C CYS A 20 -7.24 -14.92 7.70
N SER A 21 -8.17 -14.10 7.20
CA SER A 21 -8.27 -13.78 5.78
C SER A 21 -7.21 -12.75 5.39
N VAL A 22 -6.72 -12.85 4.17
CA VAL A 22 -5.77 -11.91 3.58
C VAL A 22 -6.44 -11.20 2.40
N TYR A 23 -6.36 -9.88 2.40
CA TYR A 23 -6.91 -9.03 1.35
C TYR A 23 -5.79 -8.26 0.66
N LEU A 24 -5.86 -8.21 -0.67
CA LEU A 24 -4.90 -7.47 -1.49
C LEU A 24 -5.62 -6.83 -2.68
N HIS A 25 -5.18 -5.65 -3.10
CA HIS A 25 -5.72 -5.04 -4.31
C HIS A 25 -5.44 -5.92 -5.53
N GLU A 26 -6.44 -6.11 -6.41
CA GLU A 26 -6.36 -7.07 -7.53
C GLU A 26 -5.16 -6.84 -8.47
N ARG A 27 -4.72 -5.59 -8.64
CA ARG A 27 -3.58 -5.23 -9.49
C ARG A 27 -2.21 -5.67 -8.93
N ASP A 28 -2.15 -6.12 -7.66
CA ASP A 28 -0.93 -6.65 -7.04
C ASP A 28 -0.91 -8.18 -6.92
N TYR A 29 -1.87 -8.86 -7.58
CA TYR A 29 -1.91 -10.33 -7.56
C TYR A 29 -0.57 -10.97 -7.94
N ASN A 30 0.00 -10.55 -9.07
CA ASN A 30 1.29 -11.09 -9.53
C ASN A 30 2.43 -10.72 -8.57
N CYS A 31 2.41 -9.49 -8.04
CA CYS A 31 3.41 -9.06 -7.06
C CYS A 31 3.42 -9.95 -5.81
N PHE A 32 2.27 -10.46 -5.37
CA PHE A 32 2.20 -11.33 -4.20
C PHE A 32 2.84 -12.70 -4.41
N TYR A 33 2.71 -13.29 -5.60
CA TYR A 33 3.14 -14.67 -5.85
C TYR A 33 4.44 -14.80 -6.65
N ASP A 34 4.92 -13.74 -7.27
CA ASP A 34 6.11 -13.75 -8.12
C ASP A 34 7.30 -13.14 -7.37
N ASP A 35 8.28 -13.98 -7.04
CA ASP A 35 9.44 -13.60 -6.22
C ASP A 35 10.39 -12.60 -6.93
N ASP A 36 10.34 -12.48 -8.25
CA ASP A 36 11.05 -11.43 -8.98
C ASP A 36 10.34 -10.09 -8.87
N ILE A 37 9.00 -10.10 -8.95
CA ILE A 37 8.19 -8.89 -8.88
C ILE A 37 8.10 -8.37 -7.44
N ASN A 38 7.94 -9.26 -6.45
CA ASN A 38 7.89 -8.87 -5.04
C ASN A 38 9.27 -8.57 -4.44
N LEU A 39 10.33 -8.76 -5.21
CA LEU A 39 11.73 -8.49 -4.87
C LEU A 39 12.35 -9.47 -3.85
N SER A 40 11.67 -10.56 -3.49
CA SER A 40 12.23 -11.54 -2.54
C SER A 40 13.43 -12.30 -3.09
N ASN A 41 13.51 -12.48 -4.43
CA ASN A 41 14.65 -13.11 -5.09
C ASN A 41 15.99 -12.38 -4.87
N TYR A 42 15.98 -11.09 -4.52
CA TYR A 42 17.20 -10.36 -4.16
C TYR A 42 17.78 -10.77 -2.79
N SER A 43 17.02 -11.53 -2.00
CA SER A 43 17.41 -12.02 -0.67
C SER A 43 17.10 -13.51 -0.52
N LYS A 44 15.86 -13.84 -0.19
CA LYS A 44 15.36 -15.21 -0.03
C LYS A 44 13.95 -15.28 -0.62
N PRO A 45 13.74 -16.12 -1.65
CA PRO A 45 12.41 -16.34 -2.22
C PRO A 45 11.38 -16.71 -1.15
N LEU A 46 10.22 -16.05 -1.17
CA LEU A 46 9.14 -16.30 -0.22
C LEU A 46 8.31 -17.52 -0.62
N ASN A 47 8.09 -17.73 -1.93
CA ASN A 47 7.24 -18.81 -2.46
C ASN A 47 5.86 -18.82 -1.77
N MET A 48 5.16 -17.69 -1.76
CA MET A 48 3.90 -17.49 -1.04
C MET A 48 2.85 -18.55 -1.37
N GLN A 49 2.22 -19.12 -0.34
CA GLN A 49 1.22 -20.20 -0.46
C GLN A 49 -0.18 -19.73 -0.06
N THR A 50 -0.30 -18.66 0.70
CA THR A 50 -1.58 -18.17 1.19
C THR A 50 -2.51 -17.79 0.05
N LYS A 51 -3.76 -18.23 0.13
CA LYS A 51 -4.85 -17.76 -0.73
C LYS A 51 -5.24 -16.36 -0.30
N ILE A 52 -5.18 -15.41 -1.24
CA ILE A 52 -5.61 -14.03 -1.01
C ILE A 52 -7.01 -13.78 -1.58
N THR A 53 -7.74 -12.89 -0.94
CA THR A 53 -8.99 -12.32 -1.45
C THR A 53 -8.68 -11.00 -2.15
N LEU A 54 -8.98 -10.96 -3.45
CA LEU A 54 -8.73 -9.76 -4.24
C LEU A 54 -9.82 -8.72 -3.99
N VAL A 55 -9.39 -7.46 -3.82
CA VAL A 55 -10.29 -6.33 -3.58
C VAL A 55 -10.04 -5.23 -4.63
N LYS A 56 -11.07 -4.41 -4.87
CA LYS A 56 -10.99 -3.21 -5.73
C LYS A 56 -11.16 -1.93 -4.94
N ASP A 57 -12.25 -1.84 -4.19
CA ASP A 57 -12.67 -0.60 -3.54
C ASP A 57 -12.89 -0.76 -2.03
N PHE A 58 -13.90 -1.53 -1.63
CA PHE A 58 -14.33 -1.64 -0.24
C PHE A 58 -14.48 -3.08 0.21
N ILE A 59 -14.20 -3.30 1.50
CA ILE A 59 -14.58 -4.52 2.20
C ILE A 59 -15.25 -4.16 3.53
N GLU A 60 -16.04 -5.08 4.05
CA GLU A 60 -16.46 -5.09 5.45
C GLU A 60 -15.76 -6.26 6.15
N CYS A 61 -14.98 -5.95 7.18
CA CYS A 61 -14.21 -6.96 7.91
C CYS A 61 -14.16 -6.59 9.38
N ALA A 62 -14.47 -7.55 10.25
CA ALA A 62 -14.43 -7.40 11.71
C ALA A 62 -15.20 -6.16 12.23
N GLY A 63 -16.30 -5.80 11.57
CA GLY A 63 -17.10 -4.62 11.93
C GLY A 63 -16.57 -3.28 11.39
N PHE A 64 -15.49 -3.30 10.62
CA PHE A 64 -14.95 -2.12 9.96
C PHE A 64 -15.34 -2.08 8.49
N LYS A 65 -15.71 -0.89 8.02
CA LYS A 65 -15.78 -0.59 6.59
C LYS A 65 -14.43 -0.01 6.17
N ILE A 66 -13.72 -0.74 5.32
CA ILE A 66 -12.35 -0.44 4.91
C ILE A 66 -12.33 -0.12 3.42
N GLN A 67 -11.77 1.02 3.05
CA GLN A 67 -11.57 1.41 1.66
C GLN A 67 -10.16 1.07 1.20
N PHE A 68 -10.05 0.48 0.01
CA PHE A 68 -8.80 0.29 -0.72
C PHE A 68 -8.76 1.31 -1.86
N LEU A 69 -8.13 2.44 -1.64
CA LEU A 69 -7.95 3.45 -2.68
C LEU A 69 -6.68 3.15 -3.48
N ASN A 70 -6.83 2.66 -4.72
CA ASN A 70 -5.68 2.37 -5.57
C ASN A 70 -4.92 3.63 -5.96
N LEU A 71 -3.67 3.65 -5.59
CA LEU A 71 -2.69 4.71 -5.81
C LEU A 71 -1.40 4.06 -6.37
N PRO A 72 -1.44 3.63 -7.64
CA PRO A 72 -0.33 2.93 -8.25
C PRO A 72 0.89 3.83 -8.42
N GLY A 73 2.04 3.19 -8.59
CA GLY A 73 3.32 3.87 -8.82
C GLY A 73 4.47 3.14 -8.17
N HIS A 74 4.43 2.88 -6.88
CA HIS A 74 5.39 2.03 -6.19
C HIS A 74 5.21 0.55 -6.59
N THR A 75 3.96 0.07 -6.60
CA THR A 75 3.51 -1.10 -7.37
C THR A 75 2.23 -0.73 -8.11
N HIS A 76 1.81 -1.55 -9.08
CA HIS A 76 0.52 -1.33 -9.77
C HIS A 76 -0.70 -1.44 -8.86
N GLY A 77 -0.61 -2.25 -7.80
CA GLY A 77 -1.69 -2.45 -6.84
C GLY A 77 -1.51 -1.69 -5.52
N SER A 78 -0.48 -0.86 -5.39
CA SER A 78 -0.29 -0.01 -4.20
C SER A 78 -1.56 0.76 -3.87
N CYS A 79 -1.96 0.76 -2.61
CA CYS A 79 -3.17 1.41 -2.16
C CYS A 79 -3.05 2.01 -0.76
N PHE A 80 -3.83 3.06 -0.52
CA PHE A 80 -4.20 3.42 0.83
C PHE A 80 -5.27 2.46 1.34
N VAL A 81 -5.06 1.92 2.55
CA VAL A 81 -6.08 1.19 3.30
C VAL A 81 -6.66 2.17 4.31
N ILE A 82 -7.90 2.61 4.07
CA ILE A 82 -8.52 3.73 4.75
C ILE A 82 -9.64 3.26 5.68
N PHE A 83 -9.51 3.59 6.95
CA PHE A 83 -10.54 3.46 7.97
C PHE A 83 -11.21 4.82 8.15
N GLN A 84 -12.24 5.11 7.34
CA GLN A 84 -12.85 6.44 7.25
C GLN A 84 -13.40 6.93 8.60
N ASP A 85 -14.14 6.08 9.31
CA ASP A 85 -14.75 6.41 10.60
C ASP A 85 -13.72 6.70 11.71
N HIS A 86 -12.48 6.27 11.51
CA HIS A 86 -11.37 6.45 12.45
C HIS A 86 -10.38 7.53 12.02
N HIS A 87 -10.55 8.10 10.83
CA HIS A 87 -9.59 9.03 10.22
C HIS A 87 -8.15 8.49 10.17
N ILE A 88 -8.01 7.19 9.83
CA ILE A 88 -6.72 6.50 9.74
C ILE A 88 -6.50 6.01 8.31
N ILE A 89 -5.26 6.18 7.83
CA ILE A 89 -4.74 5.62 6.57
C ILE A 89 -3.50 4.79 6.88
N PHE A 90 -3.47 3.54 6.41
CA PHE A 90 -2.24 2.80 6.22
C PHE A 90 -1.81 3.00 4.77
N SER A 91 -0.73 3.77 4.57
CA SER A 91 -0.31 4.19 3.22
C SER A 91 0.62 3.20 2.53
N GLY A 92 1.13 2.19 3.24
CA GLY A 92 2.21 1.37 2.72
C GLY A 92 3.33 2.27 2.19
N ASP A 93 3.80 1.96 0.99
CA ASP A 93 4.89 2.68 0.34
C ASP A 93 4.42 3.69 -0.72
N VAL A 94 3.16 4.12 -0.65
CA VAL A 94 2.67 5.21 -1.51
C VAL A 94 3.26 6.55 -1.08
N ILE A 95 3.18 6.86 0.23
CA ILE A 95 3.66 8.12 0.80
C ILE A 95 4.26 7.88 2.19
N PHE A 96 5.34 8.58 2.49
CA PHE A 96 6.01 8.65 3.78
C PHE A 96 6.02 10.09 4.28
N LYS A 97 6.47 10.28 5.51
CA LYS A 97 6.72 11.63 6.03
C LYS A 97 7.79 12.36 5.22
N GLY A 98 7.34 13.30 4.39
CA GLY A 98 8.21 14.12 3.53
C GLY A 98 8.78 13.39 2.30
N ALA A 99 8.27 12.20 1.94
CA ALA A 99 8.75 11.42 0.80
C ALA A 99 7.61 10.62 0.15
N VAL A 100 7.91 9.96 -0.96
CA VAL A 100 7.06 8.94 -1.61
C VAL A 100 7.87 7.67 -1.82
N GLY A 101 7.19 6.54 -2.05
CA GLY A 101 7.83 5.28 -2.41
C GLY A 101 8.62 5.37 -3.70
N ARG A 102 9.61 4.51 -3.85
CA ARG A 102 10.37 4.38 -5.11
C ARG A 102 9.44 3.96 -6.24
N TYR A 103 9.76 4.42 -7.44
CA TYR A 103 8.99 4.16 -8.67
C TYR A 103 9.89 3.64 -9.80
N ASP A 104 11.00 2.98 -9.44
CA ASP A 104 12.03 2.44 -10.34
C ASP A 104 12.26 0.91 -10.17
N PHE A 105 11.34 0.22 -9.51
CA PHE A 105 11.32 -1.25 -9.42
C PHE A 105 10.61 -1.88 -10.66
N PRO A 106 10.76 -3.18 -10.91
CA PRO A 106 10.14 -3.86 -12.06
C PRO A 106 8.63 -3.66 -12.21
N ASN A 107 7.90 -3.53 -11.09
CA ASN A 107 6.44 -3.34 -11.04
C ASN A 107 6.05 -1.90 -10.65
N SER A 108 6.93 -0.92 -10.93
CA SER A 108 6.76 0.48 -10.59
C SER A 108 6.54 1.35 -11.84
N SER A 109 6.00 2.55 -11.64
CA SER A 109 5.79 3.53 -12.71
C SER A 109 5.79 4.97 -12.18
N LEU A 110 6.68 5.81 -12.72
CA LEU A 110 6.69 7.25 -12.42
C LEU A 110 5.39 7.91 -12.88
N GLU A 111 4.86 7.58 -14.05
CA GLU A 111 3.62 8.15 -14.58
C GLU A 111 2.42 7.84 -13.66
N GLU A 112 2.31 6.59 -13.19
CA GLU A 112 1.28 6.20 -12.22
C GLU A 112 1.50 6.91 -10.88
N THR A 113 2.76 7.11 -10.44
CA THR A 113 3.09 7.86 -9.21
C THR A 113 2.57 9.29 -9.29
N ILE A 114 2.83 10.00 -10.40
CA ILE A 114 2.34 11.37 -10.62
C ILE A 114 0.80 11.42 -10.55
N THR A 115 0.15 10.49 -11.24
CA THR A 115 -1.32 10.39 -11.21
C THR A 115 -1.85 10.14 -9.79
N SER A 116 -1.16 9.30 -9.02
CA SER A 116 -1.53 8.99 -7.63
C SER A 116 -1.33 10.19 -6.70
N ILE A 117 -0.27 10.98 -6.89
CA ILE A 117 -0.04 12.22 -6.16
C ILE A 117 -1.20 13.21 -6.37
N GLU A 118 -1.68 13.39 -7.60
CA GLU A 118 -2.84 14.24 -7.87
C GLU A 118 -4.12 13.75 -7.17
N LYS A 119 -4.35 12.44 -7.13
CA LYS A 119 -5.46 11.86 -6.37
C LYS A 119 -5.31 12.15 -4.87
N ILE A 120 -4.11 12.00 -4.30
CA ILE A 120 -3.85 12.28 -2.87
C ILE A 120 -4.15 13.73 -2.53
N LYS A 121 -3.74 14.68 -3.38
CA LYS A 121 -4.06 16.11 -3.20
C LYS A 121 -5.58 16.36 -3.12
N GLY A 122 -6.38 15.59 -3.87
CA GLY A 122 -7.84 15.68 -3.91
C GLY A 122 -8.57 15.05 -2.72
N ILE A 123 -7.93 14.26 -1.87
CA ILE A 123 -8.60 13.61 -0.73
C ILE A 123 -9.04 14.68 0.28
N SER A 124 -10.32 14.70 0.64
CA SER A 124 -10.87 15.64 1.62
C SER A 124 -10.71 15.11 3.05
N GLY A 125 -10.57 16.03 4.00
CA GLY A 125 -10.40 15.72 5.41
C GLY A 125 -8.95 15.42 5.80
N ASN A 126 -8.69 15.43 7.11
CA ASN A 126 -7.38 15.10 7.64
C ASN A 126 -7.38 13.69 8.22
N TYR A 127 -6.35 12.94 7.93
CA TYR A 127 -6.15 11.55 8.36
C TYR A 127 -4.79 11.41 9.03
N LEU A 128 -4.72 10.60 10.08
CA LEU A 128 -3.46 10.10 10.60
C LEU A 128 -2.94 9.01 9.65
N ILE A 129 -1.72 9.16 9.17
CA ILE A 129 -1.09 8.24 8.22
C ILE A 129 -0.04 7.38 8.92
N TYR A 130 -0.18 6.07 8.77
CA TYR A 130 0.81 5.08 9.14
C TYR A 130 1.46 4.52 7.87
N PRO A 131 2.69 4.96 7.54
CA PRO A 131 3.39 4.48 6.36
C PRO A 131 4.02 3.10 6.58
N GLY A 132 4.44 2.46 5.49
CA GLY A 132 5.20 1.22 5.54
C GLY A 132 6.55 1.38 6.24
N HIS A 133 7.20 2.51 6.04
CA HIS A 133 8.49 2.84 6.63
C HIS A 133 8.49 4.25 7.25
N GLY A 134 9.29 4.41 8.31
CA GLY A 134 9.48 5.69 8.99
C GLY A 134 8.33 6.06 9.94
N PRO A 135 8.31 7.30 10.44
CA PRO A 135 7.33 7.75 11.43
C PRO A 135 5.97 8.07 10.79
N SER A 136 4.92 8.01 11.62
CA SER A 136 3.59 8.50 11.26
C SER A 136 3.59 9.99 10.94
N THR A 137 2.60 10.41 10.15
CA THR A 137 2.36 11.79 9.75
C THR A 137 0.86 12.05 9.60
N THR A 138 0.46 13.21 9.10
CA THR A 138 -0.93 13.49 8.76
C THR A 138 -1.07 13.89 7.30
N LEU A 139 -2.24 13.64 6.72
CA LEU A 139 -2.52 13.99 5.33
C LEU A 139 -2.35 15.50 5.07
N ASP A 140 -2.76 16.32 6.03
CA ASP A 140 -2.62 17.78 5.94
C ASP A 140 -1.15 18.22 5.98
N ASP A 141 -0.32 17.57 6.80
CA ASP A 141 1.11 17.87 6.85
C ASP A 141 1.80 17.49 5.55
N GLU A 142 1.48 16.32 5.00
CA GLU A 142 2.06 15.90 3.74
C GLU A 142 1.62 16.79 2.57
N LYS A 143 0.35 17.18 2.48
CA LYS A 143 -0.12 18.11 1.46
C LYS A 143 0.58 19.47 1.52
N ARG A 144 0.94 19.94 2.72
CA ARG A 144 1.62 21.23 2.90
C ARG A 144 3.12 21.15 2.69
N ASN A 145 3.76 20.08 3.16
CA ASN A 145 5.20 20.05 3.38
C ASN A 145 5.95 18.99 2.59
N ASN A 146 5.25 17.98 2.03
CA ASN A 146 5.91 16.94 1.24
C ASN A 146 6.36 17.50 -0.11
N PRO A 147 7.68 17.52 -0.39
CA PRO A 147 8.21 18.11 -1.61
C PRO A 147 7.71 17.40 -2.89
N TYR A 148 7.39 16.13 -2.82
CA TYR A 148 6.87 15.38 -3.97
C TYR A 148 5.42 15.73 -4.28
N LEU A 149 4.60 16.01 -3.27
CA LEU A 149 3.23 16.48 -3.49
C LEU A 149 3.18 17.92 -4.01
N ASN A 150 4.23 18.71 -3.77
CA ASN A 150 4.25 20.12 -4.12
C ASN A 150 5.04 20.45 -5.40
N ARG A 151 5.82 19.49 -5.95
CA ARG A 151 6.72 19.73 -7.11
C ARG A 151 6.47 18.81 -8.30
N LEU A 152 5.78 17.69 -8.10
CA LEU A 152 5.31 16.80 -9.15
C LEU A 152 3.84 17.09 -9.43
#